data_76d08e7592c4f42938a3e56e3dfb4f05
#
_entry.id   76d08e7592c4f42938a3e56e3dfb4f05
#
_cell.length_a   1.000
_cell.length_b   1.000
_cell.length_c   1.000
_cell.angle_alpha   90.00
_cell.angle_beta   90.00
_cell.angle_gamma   90.00
#
_symmetry.space_group_name_H-M   'P 1'
#
loop_
_entity.id
_entity.type
_entity.pdbx_description
1 polymer ?
#
loop_
_entity_poly.entity_id
_entity_poly.type
_entity_poly.pdbx_seq_one_letter_code
_entity_poly.pdbx_strand_id
1 'polypeptide(L)'
;MTSTVTYLWSLRTTATHFASQNDFITDAPIDNHGKGEAFSPTDTVATALASCLLTIMGIKARDLKLDLTGTTASVVKVMGANPRRIIEIKIDVRFQKSFESKTKTLLEKAALTCPVSNSLHPDLIQNISFIWPS
;
A
#
# COMPACT_ATOMS: atom_id res chain seq x y z
N MET A 1 -21.60 -2.31 -5.82
CA MET A 1 -21.03 -2.90 -4.61
C MET A 1 -19.58 -3.29 -4.90
N THR A 2 -18.65 -2.90 -4.03
CA THR A 2 -17.22 -3.22 -4.21
C THR A 2 -16.90 -4.60 -3.66
N SER A 3 -17.29 -4.85 -2.41
CA SER A 3 -16.94 -6.09 -1.71
C SER A 3 -17.92 -6.40 -0.60
N THR A 4 -17.84 -7.63 -0.12
CA THR A 4 -18.56 -8.09 1.07
C THR A 4 -17.53 -8.57 2.08
N VAL A 5 -17.69 -8.19 3.34
CA VAL A 5 -16.80 -8.62 4.42
C VAL A 5 -17.63 -9.40 5.44
N THR A 6 -17.17 -10.60 5.76
CA THR A 6 -17.84 -11.49 6.72
C THR A 6 -16.93 -11.74 7.91
N TYR A 7 -17.45 -11.52 9.10
CA TYR A 7 -16.74 -11.91 10.33
C TYR A 7 -16.84 -13.42 10.49
N LEU A 8 -15.70 -14.08 10.61
CA LEU A 8 -15.66 -15.54 10.74
C LEU A 8 -15.65 -15.98 12.20
N TRP A 9 -14.52 -15.82 12.87
CA TRP A 9 -14.33 -16.26 14.25
C TRP A 9 -12.92 -15.85 14.69
N SER A 10 -12.73 -15.71 16.01
CA SER A 10 -11.40 -15.40 16.57
C SER A 10 -10.75 -14.18 15.92
N LEU A 11 -11.53 -13.10 15.73
CA LEU A 11 -11.05 -11.82 15.20
C LEU A 11 -10.51 -11.92 13.78
N ARG A 12 -11.09 -12.83 12.98
CA ARG A 12 -10.79 -13.03 11.57
C ARG A 12 -11.97 -12.62 10.71
N THR A 13 -11.69 -12.01 9.56
CA THR A 13 -12.68 -11.72 8.53
C THR A 13 -12.25 -12.31 7.20
N THR A 14 -13.21 -12.50 6.29
CA THR A 14 -12.91 -12.73 4.88
C THR A 14 -13.56 -11.61 4.08
N ALA A 15 -12.83 -11.09 3.10
CA ALA A 15 -13.30 -10.06 2.18
C ALA A 15 -13.36 -10.64 0.77
N THR A 16 -14.52 -10.50 0.13
CA THR A 16 -14.74 -11.01 -1.23
C THR A 16 -14.99 -9.85 -2.18
N HIS A 17 -14.16 -9.73 -3.21
CA HIS A 17 -14.33 -8.73 -4.25
C HIS A 17 -15.53 -9.11 -5.13
N PHE A 18 -16.52 -8.23 -5.22
CA PHE A 18 -17.79 -8.55 -5.87
C PHE A 18 -17.60 -8.94 -7.35
N ALA A 19 -16.86 -8.15 -8.10
CA ALA A 19 -16.71 -8.37 -9.54
C ALA A 19 -15.90 -9.62 -9.89
N SER A 20 -14.79 -9.87 -9.19
CA SER A 20 -13.87 -10.96 -9.51
C SER A 20 -14.11 -12.23 -8.68
N GLN A 21 -14.82 -12.11 -7.56
CA GLN A 21 -14.99 -13.17 -6.57
C GLN A 21 -13.67 -13.62 -5.90
N ASN A 22 -12.61 -12.83 -6.02
CA ASN A 22 -11.37 -13.06 -5.30
C ASN A 22 -11.53 -12.71 -3.82
N ASP A 23 -10.88 -13.48 -2.97
CA ASP A 23 -10.97 -13.33 -1.52
C ASP A 23 -9.61 -13.05 -0.90
N PHE A 24 -9.61 -12.38 0.24
CA PHE A 24 -8.51 -12.40 1.18
C PHE A 24 -9.04 -12.37 2.61
N ILE A 25 -8.21 -12.82 3.55
CA ILE A 25 -8.58 -12.82 4.98
C ILE A 25 -7.82 -11.74 5.72
N THR A 26 -8.41 -11.26 6.82
CA THR A 26 -7.71 -10.40 7.78
C THR A 26 -7.74 -11.02 9.16
N ASP A 27 -6.69 -10.77 9.94
CA ASP A 27 -6.61 -11.16 11.36
C ASP A 27 -6.30 -9.94 12.20
N ALA A 28 -6.86 -9.87 13.39
CA ALA A 28 -6.38 -8.90 14.35
C ALA A 28 -4.91 -9.21 14.65
N PRO A 29 -4.05 -8.19 14.85
CA PRO A 29 -2.64 -8.42 15.13
C PRO A 29 -2.43 -9.01 16.52
N ILE A 30 -1.26 -9.62 16.73
CA ILE A 30 -0.93 -10.28 18.00
C ILE A 30 -1.01 -9.29 19.17
N ASP A 31 -0.57 -8.05 18.97
CA ASP A 31 -0.60 -7.00 20.00
C ASP A 31 -2.01 -6.44 20.25
N ASN A 32 -3.03 -6.95 19.56
CA ASN A 32 -4.44 -6.57 19.74
C ASN A 32 -5.33 -7.82 19.78
N HIS A 33 -4.92 -8.83 20.53
CA HIS A 33 -5.65 -10.06 20.83
C HIS A 33 -5.86 -11.02 19.64
N GLY A 34 -5.25 -10.77 18.50
CA GLY A 34 -5.42 -11.57 17.30
C GLY A 34 -4.38 -12.64 17.12
N LYS A 35 -4.60 -13.49 16.10
CA LYS A 35 -3.67 -14.55 15.72
C LYS A 35 -2.48 -14.05 14.91
N GLY A 36 -2.64 -12.94 14.17
CA GLY A 36 -1.60 -12.35 13.36
C GLY A 36 -1.12 -13.24 12.21
N GLU A 37 -1.97 -14.14 11.72
CA GLU A 37 -1.60 -15.08 10.67
C GLU A 37 -1.88 -14.55 9.27
N ALA A 38 -2.43 -13.35 9.17
CA ALA A 38 -2.73 -12.65 7.92
C ALA A 38 -2.61 -11.15 8.15
N PHE A 39 -2.79 -10.36 7.09
CA PHE A 39 -2.84 -8.90 7.23
C PHE A 39 -3.90 -8.50 8.24
N SER A 40 -3.57 -7.57 9.13
CA SER A 40 -4.60 -6.89 9.90
C SER A 40 -5.33 -5.87 9.03
N PRO A 41 -6.49 -5.35 9.45
CA PRO A 41 -7.14 -4.27 8.72
C PRO A 41 -6.24 -3.05 8.50
N THR A 42 -5.46 -2.64 9.50
CA THR A 42 -4.54 -1.51 9.36
C THR A 42 -3.33 -1.85 8.46
N ASP A 43 -2.85 -3.10 8.48
CA ASP A 43 -1.84 -3.56 7.53
C ASP A 43 -2.37 -3.43 6.10
N THR A 44 -3.64 -3.76 5.90
CA THR A 44 -4.29 -3.69 4.59
C THR A 44 -4.34 -2.25 4.08
N VAL A 45 -4.63 -1.28 4.94
CA VAL A 45 -4.61 0.15 4.59
C VAL A 45 -3.22 0.58 4.16
N ALA A 46 -2.18 0.23 4.94
CA ALA A 46 -0.81 0.59 4.62
C ALA A 46 -0.35 -0.06 3.31
N THR A 47 -0.70 -1.33 3.09
CA THR A 47 -0.36 -2.07 1.88
C THR A 47 -1.09 -1.49 0.66
N ALA A 48 -2.34 -1.05 0.84
CA ALA A 48 -3.11 -0.41 -0.24
C ALA A 48 -2.42 0.85 -0.74
N LEU A 49 -1.81 1.64 0.15
CA LEU A 49 -1.05 2.82 -0.27
C LEU A 49 0.10 2.43 -1.19
N ALA A 50 0.91 1.44 -0.81
CA ALA A 50 2.03 0.97 -1.65
C ALA A 50 1.54 0.41 -2.99
N SER A 51 0.47 -0.38 -2.98
CA SER A 51 -0.14 -0.92 -4.19
C SER A 51 -0.57 0.20 -5.13
N CYS A 52 -1.19 1.24 -4.58
CA CYS A 52 -1.65 2.40 -5.35
C CYS A 52 -0.47 3.16 -5.97
N LEU A 53 0.58 3.42 -5.19
CA LEU A 53 1.79 4.09 -5.69
C LEU A 53 2.36 3.35 -6.90
N LEU A 54 2.55 2.04 -6.77
CA LEU A 54 3.10 1.22 -7.85
C LEU A 54 2.21 1.22 -9.08
N THR A 55 0.90 1.17 -8.89
CA THR A 55 -0.07 1.19 -9.99
C THR A 55 -0.01 2.51 -10.75
N ILE A 56 -0.02 3.63 -10.02
CA ILE A 56 0.04 4.96 -10.65
C ILE A 56 1.36 5.16 -11.40
N MET A 57 2.48 4.72 -10.80
CA MET A 57 3.77 4.74 -11.49
C MET A 57 3.75 3.88 -12.74
N GLY A 58 3.11 2.70 -12.66
CA GLY A 58 2.96 1.80 -13.81
C GLY A 58 2.20 2.45 -14.97
N ILE A 59 1.15 3.20 -14.66
CA ILE A 59 0.39 3.95 -15.68
C ILE A 59 1.30 5.00 -16.33
N LYS A 60 2.06 5.75 -15.53
CA LYS A 60 2.98 6.76 -16.04
C LYS A 60 4.09 6.12 -16.87
N ALA A 61 4.63 4.99 -16.41
CA ALA A 61 5.66 4.25 -17.15
C ALA A 61 5.13 3.79 -18.51
N ARG A 62 3.87 3.34 -18.57
CA ARG A 62 3.23 2.94 -19.83
C ARG A 62 3.20 4.12 -20.80
N ASP A 63 2.82 5.30 -20.33
CA ASP A 63 2.80 6.52 -21.15
C ASP A 63 4.19 6.86 -21.68
N LEU A 64 5.23 6.58 -20.91
CA LEU A 64 6.63 6.81 -21.28
C LEU A 64 7.26 5.61 -22.01
N LYS A 65 6.49 4.55 -22.25
CA LYS A 65 6.93 3.30 -22.90
C LYS A 65 8.07 2.62 -22.13
N LEU A 66 7.95 2.63 -20.81
CA LEU A 66 8.90 2.01 -19.88
C LEU A 66 8.25 0.83 -19.16
N ASP A 67 9.09 -0.10 -18.72
CA ASP A 67 8.66 -1.27 -17.96
C ASP A 67 9.23 -1.21 -16.54
N LEU A 68 8.35 -1.22 -15.55
CA LEU A 68 8.71 -1.21 -14.13
C LEU A 68 8.51 -2.59 -13.48
N THR A 69 8.31 -3.64 -14.26
CA THR A 69 8.11 -4.99 -13.72
C THR A 69 9.24 -5.36 -12.77
N GLY A 70 8.88 -5.91 -11.61
CA GLY A 70 9.84 -6.28 -10.57
C GLY A 70 10.15 -5.17 -9.57
N THR A 71 9.64 -3.95 -9.77
CA THR A 71 9.72 -2.89 -8.76
C THR A 71 9.01 -3.36 -7.49
N THR A 72 9.64 -3.20 -6.34
CA THR A 72 9.09 -3.62 -5.05
C THR A 72 8.87 -2.42 -4.14
N ALA A 73 7.96 -2.58 -3.20
CA ALA A 73 7.73 -1.61 -2.14
C ALA A 73 7.74 -2.33 -0.79
N SER A 74 8.63 -1.91 0.10
CA SER A 74 8.63 -2.38 1.48
C SER A 74 7.81 -1.42 2.32
N VAL A 75 6.89 -1.95 3.12
CA VAL A 75 5.91 -1.16 3.85
C VAL A 75 6.08 -1.38 5.35
N VAL A 76 6.19 -0.29 6.11
CA VAL A 76 6.19 -0.32 7.57
C VAL A 76 5.08 0.60 8.07
N LYS A 77 4.19 0.04 8.86
CA LYS A 77 3.09 0.76 9.49
C LYS A 77 3.51 1.14 10.90
N VAL A 78 3.34 2.41 11.27
CA VAL A 78 3.59 2.90 12.63
C VAL A 78 2.26 3.27 13.27
N MET A 79 1.96 2.64 14.40
CA MET A 79 0.72 2.89 15.14
C MET A 79 0.93 3.88 16.26
N GLY A 80 -0.07 4.73 16.48
CA GLY A 80 -0.16 5.60 17.64
C GLY A 80 -1.25 5.14 18.59
N ALA A 81 -1.38 5.82 19.72
CA ALA A 81 -2.35 5.51 20.75
C ALA A 81 -3.19 6.74 21.10
N ASN A 82 -4.29 6.51 21.80
CA ASN A 82 -5.17 7.54 22.37
C ASN A 82 -5.74 8.53 21.33
N PRO A 83 -6.45 8.10 20.28
CA PRO A 83 -6.89 6.72 20.02
C PRO A 83 -5.85 5.92 19.23
N ARG A 84 -5.99 4.60 19.24
CA ARG A 84 -5.19 3.69 18.41
C ARG A 84 -5.48 4.00 16.94
N ARG A 85 -4.43 4.30 16.19
CA ARG A 85 -4.53 4.68 14.77
C ARG A 85 -3.18 4.56 14.08
N ILE A 86 -3.20 4.55 12.76
CA ILE A 86 -1.96 4.65 11.97
C ILE A 86 -1.50 6.12 12.03
N ILE A 87 -0.27 6.36 12.47
CA ILE A 87 0.31 7.70 12.51
C ILE A 87 1.33 7.92 11.39
N GLU A 88 1.91 6.84 10.88
CA GLU A 88 2.88 6.94 9.79
C GLU A 88 2.89 5.64 8.98
N ILE A 89 3.07 5.78 7.66
CA ILE A 89 3.34 4.66 6.76
C ILE A 89 4.66 4.97 6.07
N LYS A 90 5.64 4.08 6.26
CA LYS A 90 6.95 4.19 5.62
C LYS A 90 6.99 3.23 4.45
N ILE A 91 7.35 3.73 3.27
CA ILE A 91 7.42 2.91 2.06
C ILE A 91 8.75 3.17 1.36
N ASP A 92 9.52 2.10 1.15
CA ASP A 92 10.72 2.14 0.32
C ASP A 92 10.41 1.47 -1.01
N VAL A 93 10.43 2.24 -2.08
CA VAL A 93 10.21 1.74 -3.45
C VAL A 93 11.56 1.47 -4.09
N ARG A 94 11.81 0.20 -4.46
CA ARG A 94 13.08 -0.22 -5.06
C ARG A 94 12.87 -0.64 -6.50
N PHE A 95 13.60 0.01 -7.40
CA PHE A 95 13.50 -0.22 -8.83
C PHE A 95 14.56 -1.21 -9.32
N GLN A 96 14.25 -1.95 -10.39
CA GLN A 96 15.16 -2.94 -10.97
C GLN A 96 16.15 -2.31 -11.95
N LYS A 97 15.80 -1.19 -12.54
CA LYS A 97 16.67 -0.46 -13.49
C LYS A 97 16.58 1.03 -13.23
N SER A 98 17.61 1.73 -13.69
CA SER A 98 17.69 3.18 -13.57
C SER A 98 17.30 3.84 -14.87
N PHE A 99 16.91 5.11 -14.80
CA PHE A 99 16.56 5.94 -15.94
C PHE A 99 17.24 7.30 -15.77
N GLU A 100 17.12 8.16 -16.78
CA GLU A 100 17.64 9.51 -16.67
C GLU A 100 16.87 10.31 -15.58
N SER A 101 17.50 11.36 -15.05
CA SER A 101 16.93 12.16 -13.96
C SER A 101 15.53 12.67 -14.23
N LYS A 102 15.27 13.13 -15.44
CA LYS A 102 13.94 13.64 -15.81
C LYS A 102 12.87 12.56 -15.68
N THR A 103 13.16 11.37 -16.18
CA THR A 103 12.24 10.23 -16.11
C THR A 103 11.98 9.82 -14.67
N LYS A 104 13.03 9.73 -13.85
CA LYS A 104 12.88 9.43 -12.42
C LYS A 104 11.95 10.43 -11.75
N THR A 105 12.16 11.72 -11.99
CA THR A 105 11.33 12.78 -11.41
C THR A 105 9.87 12.66 -11.82
N LEU A 106 9.59 12.34 -13.08
CA LEU A 106 8.22 12.17 -13.57
C LEU A 106 7.53 10.99 -12.88
N LEU A 107 8.24 9.87 -12.72
CA LEU A 107 7.69 8.68 -12.07
C LEU A 107 7.44 8.93 -10.58
N GLU A 108 8.37 9.56 -9.89
CA GLU A 108 8.24 9.87 -8.46
C GLU A 108 7.08 10.84 -8.20
N LYS A 109 6.94 11.87 -9.02
CA LYS A 109 5.82 12.82 -8.91
C LYS A 109 4.47 12.14 -9.16
N ALA A 110 4.41 11.24 -10.15
CA ALA A 110 3.19 10.50 -10.44
C ALA A 110 2.76 9.66 -9.24
N ALA A 111 3.70 8.97 -8.60
CA ALA A 111 3.42 8.13 -7.43
C ALA A 111 2.74 8.92 -6.31
N LEU A 112 3.16 10.17 -6.10
CA LEU A 112 2.66 11.00 -5.00
C LEU A 112 1.25 11.55 -5.26
N THR A 113 0.64 11.26 -6.40
CA THR A 113 -0.74 11.68 -6.74
C THR A 113 -1.76 10.56 -6.60
N CYS A 114 -1.40 9.45 -5.95
CA CYS A 114 -2.30 8.29 -5.92
C CYS A 114 -3.57 8.56 -5.11
N PRO A 115 -4.72 8.01 -5.55
CA PRO A 115 -6.01 8.25 -4.88
C PRO A 115 -6.03 7.79 -3.43
N VAL A 116 -5.34 6.70 -3.09
CA VAL A 116 -5.27 6.23 -1.70
C VAL A 116 -4.57 7.27 -0.83
N SER A 117 -3.44 7.81 -1.31
CA SER A 117 -2.71 8.87 -0.61
C SER A 117 -3.62 10.07 -0.32
N ASN A 118 -4.39 10.47 -1.34
CA ASN A 118 -5.31 11.62 -1.22
C ASN A 118 -6.49 11.36 -0.28
N SER A 119 -6.75 10.11 0.05
CA SER A 119 -7.90 9.70 0.88
C SER A 119 -7.54 9.46 2.34
N LEU A 120 -6.25 9.48 2.68
CA LEU A 120 -5.79 9.28 4.05
C LEU A 120 -5.87 10.58 4.84
N HIS A 121 -5.97 10.43 6.17
CA HIS A 121 -6.05 11.60 7.06
C HIS A 121 -4.81 12.49 6.87
N PRO A 122 -4.97 13.82 6.84
CA PRO A 122 -3.85 14.76 6.64
C PRO A 122 -2.74 14.62 7.69
N ASP A 123 -3.08 14.21 8.91
CA ASP A 123 -2.10 14.06 10.01
C ASP A 123 -1.31 12.76 9.91
N LEU A 124 -1.73 11.82 9.03
CA LEU A 124 -1.00 10.58 8.81
C LEU A 124 0.24 10.89 7.97
N ILE A 125 1.41 10.59 8.48
CA ILE A 125 2.66 10.84 7.77
C ILE A 125 2.89 9.76 6.72
N GLN A 126 3.06 10.19 5.47
CA GLN A 126 3.39 9.30 4.36
C GLN A 126 4.87 9.50 4.04
N ASN A 127 5.71 8.60 4.55
CA ASN A 127 7.17 8.67 4.41
C ASN A 127 7.61 7.72 3.29
N ILE A 128 7.74 8.27 2.09
CA ILE A 128 7.99 7.50 0.87
C ILE A 128 9.37 7.82 0.34
N SER A 129 10.19 6.77 0.13
CA SER A 129 11.53 6.88 -0.44
C SER A 129 11.61 6.07 -1.73
N PHE A 130 12.28 6.62 -2.73
CA PHE A 130 12.50 5.98 -4.02
C PHE A 130 13.98 5.63 -4.14
N ILE A 131 14.28 4.34 -4.36
CA ILE A 131 15.63 3.82 -4.37
C ILE A 131 15.92 3.23 -5.76
N TRP A 132 16.75 3.93 -6.50
CA TRP A 132 17.15 3.55 -7.85
C TRP A 132 18.49 2.84 -7.81
N PRO A 133 18.71 1.82 -8.67
CA PRO A 133 20.02 1.18 -8.76
C PRO A 133 21.07 2.14 -9.31
N SER A 134 22.32 1.91 -8.95
CA SER A 134 23.47 2.71 -9.36
C SER A 134 23.75 2.61 -10.88
#